data_0eb42629f818cb8e273f1fa1ad71b616
#
_entry.id   0eb42629f818cb8e273f1fa1ad71b616
#
_cell.length_a   1.000
_cell.length_b   1.000
_cell.length_c   1.000
_cell.angle_alpha   90.00
_cell.angle_beta   90.00
_cell.angle_gamma   90.00
#
_symmetry.space_group_name_H-M   'P 1'
#
loop_
_entity.id
_entity.type
_entity.pdbx_description
1 polymer ?
#
loop_
_entity_poly.entity_id
_entity_poly.type
_entity_poly.pdbx_seq_one_letter_code
_entity_poly.pdbx_strand_id
1 'polypeptide(L)'
;RVGFLPGDLMAKVDPYFRPLYDALFDMLDMDTAQRLLERGEIEVAPLAFMRGRTLNNSFVILDEAQNTTPEQMKMFLTRLGFGSRVIVTGDISQTDVPGGRSGLADLEPILANISGLDFVYLTSRDVVRHRIVQEIVEAYGAAGADRPPDPRV
;
A
#
# COMPACT_ATOMS: atom_id res chain seq x y z
N ARG A 1 19.01 -11.80 -8.03
CA ARG A 1 19.99 -10.70 -7.96
C ARG A 1 19.72 -9.77 -9.13
N VAL A 2 19.04 -8.68 -8.91
CA VAL A 2 18.99 -7.57 -9.87
C VAL A 2 20.33 -6.84 -9.73
N GLY A 3 21.16 -6.92 -10.78
CA GLY A 3 22.47 -6.27 -10.77
C GLY A 3 22.32 -4.75 -10.75
N PHE A 4 22.97 -4.12 -9.81
CA PHE A 4 23.00 -2.67 -9.67
C PHE A 4 24.14 -2.09 -10.49
N LEU A 5 23.81 -1.19 -11.41
CA LEU A 5 24.76 -0.22 -11.96
C LEU A 5 24.37 1.18 -11.40
N PRO A 6 25.33 1.99 -10.94
CA PRO A 6 25.07 3.35 -10.47
C PRO A 6 24.43 4.19 -11.57
N GLY A 7 23.36 4.90 -11.25
CA GLY A 7 22.60 5.74 -12.17
C GLY A 7 21.30 5.15 -12.72
N ASP A 8 21.01 3.88 -12.48
CA ASP A 8 19.93 3.15 -13.13
C ASP A 8 18.81 2.69 -12.15
N LEU A 9 18.88 3.08 -10.87
CA LEU A 9 17.92 2.65 -9.84
C LEU A 9 16.51 3.15 -10.18
N MET A 10 16.38 4.38 -10.65
CA MET A 10 15.11 5.00 -11.01
C MET A 10 14.54 4.48 -12.33
N ALA A 11 15.38 3.98 -13.25
CA ALA A 11 14.95 3.48 -14.55
C ALA A 11 14.46 2.02 -14.49
N LYS A 12 14.84 1.26 -13.46
CA LYS A 12 14.49 -0.17 -13.28
C LYS A 12 13.39 -0.41 -12.27
N VAL A 13 12.90 0.63 -11.61
CA VAL A 13 11.81 0.50 -10.64
C VAL A 13 10.50 0.37 -11.41
N ASP A 14 9.80 -0.74 -11.14
CA ASP A 14 8.42 -0.91 -11.58
C ASP A 14 7.62 0.36 -11.23
N PRO A 15 6.86 0.93 -12.16
CA PRO A 15 6.07 2.15 -11.94
C PRO A 15 5.20 2.11 -10.67
N TYR A 16 4.79 0.93 -10.24
CA TYR A 16 4.01 0.74 -9.00
C TYR A 16 4.82 1.03 -7.71
N PHE A 17 6.14 0.92 -7.75
CA PHE A 17 7.00 1.21 -6.60
C PHE A 17 7.49 2.65 -6.53
N ARG A 18 7.32 3.39 -7.61
CA ARG A 18 7.81 4.77 -7.69
C ARG A 18 7.30 5.67 -6.55
N PRO A 19 6.00 5.65 -6.19
CA PRO A 19 5.51 6.45 -5.06
C PRO A 19 6.18 6.11 -3.71
N LEU A 20 6.54 4.84 -3.49
CA LEU A 20 7.22 4.42 -2.26
C LEU A 20 8.66 4.94 -2.21
N TYR A 21 9.37 4.91 -3.34
CA TYR A 21 10.72 5.47 -3.42
C TYR A 21 10.70 6.99 -3.32
N ASP A 22 9.75 7.67 -3.96
CA ASP A 22 9.58 9.12 -3.86
C ASP A 22 9.35 9.52 -2.39
N ALA A 23 8.47 8.84 -1.68
CA ALA A 23 8.24 9.09 -0.25
C ALA A 23 9.49 8.84 0.60
N LEU A 24 10.26 7.79 0.30
CA LEU A 24 11.51 7.49 1.00
C LEU A 24 12.54 8.59 0.81
N PHE A 25 12.70 9.09 -0.42
CA PHE A 25 13.65 10.17 -0.74
C PHE A 25 13.18 11.54 -0.25
N ASP A 26 11.89 11.74 -0.01
CA ASP A 26 11.36 12.93 0.65
C ASP A 26 11.65 12.94 2.16
N MET A 27 11.65 11.75 2.80
CA MET A 27 11.89 11.62 4.24
C MET A 27 13.36 11.50 4.60
N LEU A 28 14.18 10.97 3.72
CA LEU A 28 15.62 10.78 3.89
C LEU A 28 16.37 11.48 2.77
N ASP A 29 17.58 11.98 3.04
CA ASP A 29 18.45 12.39 1.95
C ASP A 29 18.79 11.17 1.05
N MET A 30 19.06 11.46 -0.24
CA MET A 30 19.22 10.44 -1.26
C MET A 30 20.38 9.47 -0.94
N ASP A 31 21.50 9.97 -0.43
CA ASP A 31 22.67 9.14 -0.11
C ASP A 31 22.38 8.20 1.07
N THR A 32 21.67 8.67 2.08
CA THR A 32 21.24 7.84 3.21
C THR A 32 20.25 6.77 2.77
N ALA A 33 19.21 7.15 2.01
CA ALA A 33 18.23 6.20 1.50
C ALA A 33 18.89 5.11 0.65
N GLN A 34 19.79 5.51 -0.24
CA GLN A 34 20.51 4.58 -1.10
C GLN A 34 21.37 3.59 -0.30
N ARG A 35 22.11 4.06 0.71
CA ARG A 35 22.92 3.18 1.60
C ARG A 35 22.05 2.16 2.32
N LEU A 36 20.89 2.57 2.85
CA LEU A 36 19.98 1.68 3.58
C LEU A 36 19.38 0.61 2.65
N LEU A 37 19.06 0.98 1.40
CA LEU A 37 18.61 0.04 0.37
C LEU A 37 19.71 -0.95 -0.03
N GLU A 38 20.94 -0.47 -0.25
CA GLU A 38 22.09 -1.30 -0.62
C GLU A 38 22.47 -2.30 0.49
N ARG A 39 22.34 -1.90 1.74
CA ARG A 39 22.58 -2.77 2.91
C ARG A 39 21.45 -3.75 3.19
N GLY A 40 20.29 -3.57 2.52
CA GLY A 40 19.11 -4.36 2.79
C GLY A 40 18.41 -4.03 4.12
N GLU A 41 18.74 -2.89 4.71
CA GLU A 41 18.05 -2.37 5.89
C GLU A 41 16.65 -1.84 5.53
N ILE A 42 16.50 -1.35 4.29
CA ILE A 42 15.21 -1.06 3.66
C ILE A 42 15.06 -1.98 2.46
N GLU A 43 13.93 -2.63 2.36
CA GLU A 43 13.54 -3.46 1.21
C GLU A 43 12.17 -3.00 0.69
N VAL A 44 12.08 -2.76 -0.61
CA VAL A 44 10.82 -2.56 -1.32
C VAL A 44 10.62 -3.74 -2.25
N ALA A 45 9.53 -4.47 -2.08
CA ALA A 45 9.30 -5.70 -2.81
C ALA A 45 7.81 -5.94 -3.09
N PRO A 46 7.48 -6.64 -4.19
CA PRO A 46 6.12 -7.10 -4.45
C PRO A 46 5.63 -8.04 -3.37
N LEU A 47 4.34 -7.98 -3.06
CA LEU A 47 3.69 -8.86 -2.09
C LEU A 47 3.95 -10.35 -2.36
N ALA A 48 4.00 -10.75 -3.63
CA ALA A 48 4.25 -12.14 -4.01
C ALA A 48 5.60 -12.68 -3.50
N PHE A 49 6.60 -11.82 -3.30
CA PHE A 49 7.92 -12.21 -2.81
C PHE A 49 7.96 -12.48 -1.30
N MET A 50 6.87 -12.20 -0.59
CA MET A 50 6.76 -12.48 0.84
C MET A 50 6.42 -13.94 1.14
N ARG A 51 5.96 -14.70 0.14
CA ARG A 51 5.59 -16.12 0.32
C ARG A 51 6.78 -16.95 0.82
N GLY A 52 6.55 -17.72 1.88
CA GLY A 52 7.58 -18.61 2.46
C GLY A 52 8.61 -17.89 3.34
N ARG A 53 8.52 -16.57 3.49
CA ARG A 53 9.40 -15.80 4.39
C ARG A 53 8.80 -15.71 5.79
N THR A 54 9.67 -15.48 6.77
CA THR A 54 9.30 -15.03 8.11
C THR A 54 10.02 -13.71 8.36
N LEU A 55 9.26 -12.67 8.66
CA LEU A 55 9.77 -11.32 8.86
C LEU A 55 9.96 -11.07 10.35
N ASN A 56 11.19 -11.26 10.84
CA ASN A 56 11.56 -11.03 12.23
C ASN A 56 12.22 -9.66 12.40
N ASN A 57 12.01 -9.02 13.56
CA ASN A 57 12.63 -7.74 13.93
C ASN A 57 12.50 -6.68 12.82
N SER A 58 11.34 -6.62 12.21
CA SER A 58 11.08 -5.79 11.04
C SER A 58 9.91 -4.84 11.29
N PHE A 59 9.99 -3.67 10.69
CA PHE A 59 8.86 -2.77 10.54
C PHE A 59 8.34 -2.92 9.10
N VAL A 60 7.13 -3.40 8.94
CA VAL A 60 6.59 -3.79 7.63
C VAL A 60 5.39 -2.92 7.30
N ILE A 61 5.37 -2.36 6.09
CA ILE A 61 4.23 -1.59 5.59
C ILE A 61 3.70 -2.30 4.33
N LEU A 62 2.42 -2.65 4.34
CA LEU A 62 1.69 -3.07 3.15
C LEU A 62 0.81 -1.91 2.70
N ASP A 63 1.19 -1.30 1.58
CA ASP A 63 0.46 -0.18 0.99
C ASP A 63 -0.50 -0.66 -0.11
N GLU A 64 -1.56 0.15 -0.37
CA GLU A 64 -2.60 -0.14 -1.37
C GLU A 64 -3.24 -1.54 -1.19
N ALA A 65 -3.46 -1.92 0.07
CA ALA A 65 -3.88 -3.26 0.46
C ALA A 65 -5.29 -3.65 -0.02
N GLN A 66 -6.12 -2.67 -0.42
CA GLN A 66 -7.42 -2.94 -1.07
C GLN A 66 -7.28 -3.73 -2.37
N ASN A 67 -6.10 -3.69 -3.02
CA ASN A 67 -5.80 -4.41 -4.25
C ASN A 67 -5.31 -5.84 -4.02
N THR A 68 -5.30 -6.33 -2.78
CA THR A 68 -5.01 -7.72 -2.45
C THR A 68 -6.27 -8.57 -2.47
N THR A 69 -6.12 -9.86 -2.82
CA THR A 69 -7.17 -10.86 -2.57
C THR A 69 -7.16 -11.29 -1.10
N PRO A 70 -8.24 -11.89 -0.57
CA PRO A 70 -8.27 -12.45 0.78
C PRO A 70 -7.12 -13.45 1.05
N GLU A 71 -6.78 -14.26 0.06
CA GLU A 71 -5.69 -15.25 0.16
C GLU A 71 -4.32 -14.57 0.25
N GLN A 72 -4.11 -13.50 -0.52
CA GLN A 72 -2.89 -12.71 -0.48
C GLN A 72 -2.74 -11.99 0.86
N MET A 73 -3.82 -11.40 1.38
CA MET A 73 -3.83 -10.76 2.70
C MET A 73 -3.50 -11.76 3.80
N LYS A 74 -4.16 -12.93 3.83
CA LYS A 74 -3.86 -13.99 4.77
C LYS A 74 -2.40 -14.45 4.66
N MET A 75 -1.92 -14.65 3.44
CA MET A 75 -0.53 -15.04 3.18
C MET A 75 0.44 -14.01 3.78
N PHE A 76 0.20 -12.73 3.57
CA PHE A 76 1.05 -11.65 4.07
C PHE A 76 1.05 -11.55 5.60
N LEU A 77 -0.12 -11.49 6.22
CA LEU A 77 -0.26 -11.33 7.67
C LEU A 77 0.38 -12.49 8.45
N THR A 78 0.41 -13.67 7.85
CA THR A 78 1.06 -14.85 8.45
C THR A 78 2.59 -14.88 8.26
N ARG A 79 3.19 -13.85 7.66
CA ARG A 79 4.66 -13.68 7.57
C ARG A 79 5.26 -13.00 8.78
N LEU A 80 4.41 -12.38 9.61
CA LEU A 80 4.86 -11.66 10.80
C LEU A 80 5.61 -12.60 11.75
N GLY A 81 6.85 -12.27 12.03
CA GLY A 81 7.71 -12.97 12.98
C GLY A 81 7.88 -12.22 14.29
N PHE A 82 8.75 -12.73 15.15
CA PHE A 82 9.01 -12.12 16.45
C PHE A 82 9.67 -10.75 16.33
N GLY A 83 9.27 -9.83 17.22
CA GLY A 83 9.84 -8.49 17.30
C GLY A 83 9.45 -7.57 16.15
N SER A 84 8.51 -7.97 15.31
CA SER A 84 8.07 -7.20 14.15
C SER A 84 6.76 -6.46 14.40
N ARG A 85 6.56 -5.39 13.64
CA ARG A 85 5.32 -4.61 13.57
C ARG A 85 4.88 -4.49 12.13
N VAL A 86 3.58 -4.54 11.91
CA VAL A 86 2.97 -4.38 10.57
C VAL A 86 1.98 -3.24 10.59
N ILE A 87 2.05 -2.41 9.56
CA ILE A 87 1.02 -1.45 9.20
C ILE A 87 0.45 -1.86 7.84
N VAL A 88 -0.86 -1.91 7.76
CA VAL A 88 -1.59 -2.15 6.50
C VAL A 88 -2.38 -0.89 6.19
N THR A 89 -2.16 -0.31 5.01
CA THR A 89 -2.86 0.89 4.55
C THR A 89 -3.64 0.59 3.28
N GLY A 90 -4.76 1.26 3.09
CA GLY A 90 -5.55 1.12 1.88
C GLY A 90 -6.88 1.87 1.94
N ASP A 91 -7.53 1.97 0.80
CA ASP A 91 -8.82 2.60 0.64
C ASP A 91 -9.80 1.60 0.01
N ILE A 92 -10.75 1.09 0.81
CA ILE A 92 -11.72 0.09 0.35
C ILE A 92 -12.67 0.59 -0.74
N SER A 93 -12.75 1.91 -0.97
CA SER A 93 -13.53 2.50 -2.07
C SER A 93 -12.83 2.42 -3.43
N GLN A 94 -11.52 2.11 -3.46
CA GLN A 94 -10.67 2.13 -4.65
C GLN A 94 -10.07 0.74 -4.94
N THR A 95 -10.91 -0.28 -5.14
CA THR A 95 -10.42 -1.64 -5.40
C THR A 95 -10.39 -1.96 -6.89
N ASP A 96 -9.24 -2.47 -7.37
CA ASP A 96 -9.04 -2.99 -8.72
C ASP A 96 -9.08 -4.54 -8.78
N VAL A 97 -9.46 -5.20 -7.68
CA VAL A 97 -9.50 -6.67 -7.63
C VAL A 97 -10.61 -7.20 -8.54
N PRO A 98 -10.29 -8.07 -9.50
CA PRO A 98 -11.29 -8.72 -10.33
C PRO A 98 -12.34 -9.45 -9.48
N GLY A 99 -13.62 -9.14 -9.69
CA GLY A 99 -14.72 -9.69 -8.89
C GLY A 99 -15.02 -8.89 -7.61
N GLY A 100 -14.34 -7.78 -7.37
CA GLY A 100 -14.65 -6.80 -6.30
C GLY A 100 -14.40 -7.27 -4.88
N ARG A 101 -13.82 -8.45 -4.65
CA ARG A 101 -13.56 -8.97 -3.32
C ARG A 101 -12.14 -8.64 -2.85
N SER A 102 -12.02 -7.50 -2.19
CA SER A 102 -10.77 -7.04 -1.59
C SER A 102 -10.44 -7.79 -0.30
N GLY A 103 -9.17 -8.18 -0.15
CA GLY A 103 -8.66 -8.76 1.10
C GLY A 103 -8.69 -7.79 2.29
N LEU A 104 -8.75 -6.49 2.03
CA LEU A 104 -8.85 -5.47 3.07
C LEU A 104 -10.29 -5.28 3.56
N ALA A 105 -11.28 -5.33 2.67
CA ALA A 105 -12.67 -5.01 2.99
C ALA A 105 -13.29 -5.94 4.05
N ASP A 106 -12.93 -7.22 4.00
CA ASP A 106 -13.47 -8.25 4.91
C ASP A 106 -12.54 -8.53 6.12
N LEU A 107 -11.48 -7.74 6.31
CA LEU A 107 -10.43 -8.05 7.26
C LEU A 107 -10.87 -7.85 8.72
N GLU A 108 -11.57 -6.77 9.01
CA GLU A 108 -11.97 -6.42 10.38
C GLU A 108 -12.88 -7.47 11.02
N PRO A 109 -13.97 -7.93 10.38
CA PRO A 109 -14.81 -8.99 10.97
C PRO A 109 -14.05 -10.29 11.27
N ILE A 110 -13.02 -10.59 10.48
CA ILE A 110 -12.21 -11.81 10.65
C ILE A 110 -11.23 -11.67 11.82
N LEU A 111 -10.68 -10.47 12.04
CA LEU A 111 -9.56 -10.25 12.96
C LEU A 111 -9.92 -9.43 14.21
N ALA A 112 -11.16 -8.99 14.36
CA ALA A 112 -11.59 -8.07 15.42
C ALA A 112 -11.29 -8.56 16.86
N ASN A 113 -11.18 -9.87 17.08
CA ASN A 113 -10.93 -10.45 18.39
C ASN A 113 -9.45 -10.79 18.65
N ILE A 114 -8.53 -10.38 17.77
CA ILE A 114 -7.12 -10.67 17.95
C ILE A 114 -6.48 -9.56 18.77
N SER A 115 -5.94 -9.92 19.93
CA SER A 115 -5.21 -8.99 20.79
C SER A 115 -3.93 -8.49 20.12
N GLY A 116 -3.66 -7.19 20.22
CA GLY A 116 -2.50 -6.55 19.61
C GLY A 116 -2.68 -6.17 18.15
N LEU A 117 -3.93 -6.19 17.66
CA LEU A 117 -4.31 -5.71 16.34
C LEU A 117 -5.41 -4.65 16.49
N ASP A 118 -5.22 -3.50 15.87
CA ASP A 118 -6.13 -2.38 15.91
C ASP A 118 -6.53 -1.94 14.50
N PHE A 119 -7.77 -1.46 14.35
CA PHE A 119 -8.28 -0.86 13.13
C PHE A 119 -8.49 0.63 13.34
N VAL A 120 -7.95 1.43 12.41
CA VAL A 120 -8.07 2.89 12.44
C VAL A 120 -8.69 3.35 11.12
N TYR A 121 -9.78 4.11 11.22
CA TYR A 121 -10.49 4.66 10.06
C TYR A 121 -10.22 6.16 9.94
N LEU A 122 -9.67 6.54 8.80
CA LEU A 122 -9.51 7.93 8.40
C LEU A 122 -10.75 8.40 7.61
N THR A 123 -11.08 9.64 7.75
CA THR A 123 -12.23 10.27 7.10
C THR A 123 -11.79 11.40 6.18
N SER A 124 -12.72 11.98 5.43
CA SER A 124 -12.44 13.16 4.61
C SER A 124 -11.85 14.33 5.38
N ARG A 125 -12.06 14.38 6.71
CA ARG A 125 -11.48 15.44 7.58
C ARG A 125 -10.00 15.26 7.83
N ASP A 126 -9.49 14.05 7.66
CA ASP A 126 -8.09 13.70 7.87
C ASP A 126 -7.26 13.90 6.58
N VAL A 127 -7.93 14.16 5.47
CA VAL A 127 -7.27 14.34 4.16
C VAL A 127 -6.62 15.70 4.08
N VAL A 128 -5.29 15.73 3.93
CA VAL A 128 -4.52 16.94 3.65
C VAL A 128 -4.23 17.00 2.15
N ARG A 129 -4.89 17.92 1.46
CA ARG A 129 -4.71 18.11 0.00
C ARG A 129 -4.60 19.59 -0.32
N HIS A 130 -3.93 19.89 -1.43
CA HIS A 130 -3.98 21.24 -1.99
C HIS A 130 -5.45 21.61 -2.31
N ARG A 131 -5.86 22.84 -1.96
CA ARG A 131 -7.26 23.32 -2.11
C ARG A 131 -7.84 23.05 -3.50
N ILE A 132 -7.08 23.34 -4.56
CA ILE A 132 -7.53 23.11 -5.94
C ILE A 132 -7.80 21.63 -6.19
N VAL A 133 -6.96 20.73 -5.69
CA VAL A 133 -7.15 19.28 -5.86
C VAL A 133 -8.42 18.81 -5.16
N GLN A 134 -8.71 19.35 -3.99
CA GLN A 134 -9.96 19.05 -3.28
C GLN A 134 -11.18 19.51 -4.10
N GLU A 135 -11.17 20.74 -4.59
CA GLU A 135 -12.25 21.30 -5.43
C GLU A 135 -12.47 20.47 -6.72
N ILE A 136 -11.37 19.99 -7.33
CA ILE A 136 -11.44 19.10 -8.51
C ILE A 136 -12.12 17.77 -8.15
N VAL A 137 -11.71 17.12 -7.06
CA VAL A 137 -12.28 15.83 -6.64
C VAL A 137 -13.77 15.97 -6.33
N GLU A 138 -14.17 17.04 -5.63
CA GLU A 138 -15.57 17.33 -5.34
C GLU A 138 -16.39 17.55 -6.63
N ALA A 139 -15.85 18.31 -7.60
CA ALA A 139 -16.51 18.56 -8.88
C ALA A 139 -16.70 17.26 -9.70
N TYR A 140 -15.70 16.39 -9.75
CA TYR A 140 -15.83 15.09 -10.41
C TYR A 140 -16.80 14.15 -9.67
N GLY A 141 -16.83 14.17 -8.34
CA GLY A 141 -17.78 13.43 -7.52
C GLY A 141 -19.23 13.83 -7.82
N ALA A 142 -19.50 15.13 -7.87
CA ALA A 142 -20.81 15.66 -8.23
C ALA A 142 -21.22 15.29 -9.66
N ALA A 143 -20.31 15.42 -10.63
CA ALA A 143 -20.58 15.07 -12.02
C ALA A 143 -20.80 13.56 -12.24
N GLY A 144 -20.22 12.71 -11.39
CA GLY A 144 -20.43 11.25 -11.42
C GLY A 144 -21.77 10.83 -10.84
N ALA A 145 -22.27 11.57 -9.82
CA ALA A 145 -23.56 11.32 -9.20
C ALA A 145 -24.76 11.66 -10.12
N ASP A 146 -24.60 12.63 -11.03
CA ASP A 146 -25.63 13.08 -11.98
C ASP A 146 -25.66 12.31 -13.30
N ARG A 147 -24.78 11.31 -13.49
CA ARG A 147 -24.75 10.56 -14.75
C ARG A 147 -25.79 9.45 -14.73
N PRO A 148 -26.82 9.51 -15.59
CA PRO A 148 -27.75 8.40 -15.70
C PRO A 148 -27.01 7.12 -16.16
N PRO A 149 -27.46 5.92 -15.74
CA PRO A 149 -26.82 4.68 -16.13
C PRO A 149 -26.76 4.56 -17.66
N ASP A 150 -25.57 4.19 -18.17
CA ASP A 150 -25.39 3.99 -19.63
C ASP A 150 -26.36 2.89 -20.11
N PRO A 151 -27.27 3.16 -21.02
CA PRO A 151 -28.28 2.18 -21.46
C PRO A 151 -27.68 1.02 -22.25
N ARG A 152 -26.36 0.91 -22.38
CA ARG A 152 -25.64 -0.10 -23.14
C ARG A 152 -24.89 -1.13 -22.26
N VAL A 153 -25.18 -1.20 -20.96
CA VAL A 153 -24.66 -2.25 -20.06
C VAL A 153 -25.83 -3.15 -19.63
#